data_5fbccd56a5a94ae535e42391c29f34bf
#
_entry.id   5fbccd56a5a94ae535e42391c29f34bf
#
_cell.length_a   1.000
_cell.length_b   1.000
_cell.length_c   1.000
_cell.angle_alpha   90.00
_cell.angle_beta   90.00
_cell.angle_gamma   90.00
#
_symmetry.space_group_name_H-M   'P 1'
#
loop_
_entity.id
_entity.type
_entity.pdbx_description
1 polymer ?
#
loop_
_entity_poly.entity_id
_entity_poly.type
_entity_poly.pdbx_seq_one_letter_code
_entity_poly.pdbx_strand_id
1 'polypeptide(L)'
;MVRTMRGLPIMVVAALAIGAWSGVAAFEHGRPQIEAWQEIAWPFPRDGWPAGRAFRCSGELCGDDVELYVRPKIGFCNCDSGVADDDEVDRVADLDLMSQRFTPLEPGKAVRIADMPGRLRGYELKMSNGSRHAAVGIAVSRRCDLLVAVAQGTGAAAGVSRVALDFLATDAVTKWMTSAMGGR
;
A
#
# COMPACT_ATOMS: atom_id res chain seq x y z
N MET A 1 87.00 -38.22 0.96
CA MET A 1 86.21 -37.09 0.41
C MET A 1 84.75 -37.55 0.23
N VAL A 2 83.92 -37.26 1.18
CA VAL A 2 82.49 -37.67 1.19
C VAL A 2 81.66 -36.44 0.88
N ARG A 3 80.90 -36.52 -0.20
CA ARG A 3 80.03 -35.45 -0.64
C ARG A 3 78.56 -35.76 -0.21
N THR A 4 78.11 -35.05 0.80
CA THR A 4 76.76 -35.13 1.32
C THR A 4 75.78 -34.47 0.35
N MET A 5 74.80 -35.26 -0.17
CA MET A 5 73.64 -34.74 -0.93
C MET A 5 72.60 -34.26 0.06
N ARG A 6 72.26 -32.98 -0.04
CA ARG A 6 71.17 -32.36 0.71
C ARG A 6 69.84 -32.69 0.03
N GLY A 7 68.97 -33.37 0.75
CA GLY A 7 67.60 -33.59 0.32
C GLY A 7 66.78 -32.29 0.49
N LEU A 8 66.03 -31.94 -0.55
CA LEU A 8 64.98 -30.86 -0.55
C LEU A 8 63.68 -31.40 0.10
N PRO A 9 63.09 -30.71 1.04
CA PRO A 9 61.75 -31.07 1.48
C PRO A 9 60.67 -30.60 0.46
N ILE A 10 59.86 -31.57 0.04
CA ILE A 10 58.68 -31.32 -0.78
C ILE A 10 57.62 -30.66 0.13
N MET A 11 57.37 -29.38 -0.07
CA MET A 11 56.20 -28.71 0.52
C MET A 11 54.95 -29.15 -0.22
N VAL A 12 54.12 -29.92 0.46
CA VAL A 12 52.73 -30.20 0.01
C VAL A 12 51.89 -29.01 0.43
N VAL A 13 51.52 -28.18 -0.54
CA VAL A 13 50.55 -27.11 -0.35
C VAL A 13 49.16 -27.72 -0.47
N ALA A 14 48.51 -27.94 0.67
CA ALA A 14 47.14 -28.32 0.72
C ALA A 14 46.28 -27.04 0.46
N ALA A 15 45.73 -26.89 -0.74
CA ALA A 15 44.79 -25.87 -1.06
C ALA A 15 43.41 -26.23 -0.44
N LEU A 16 43.10 -25.59 0.68
CA LEU A 16 41.74 -25.60 1.25
C LEU A 16 40.85 -24.73 0.37
N ALA A 17 40.08 -25.37 -0.50
CA ALA A 17 38.97 -24.74 -1.21
C ALA A 17 37.84 -24.49 -0.19
N ILE A 18 37.82 -23.27 0.36
CA ILE A 18 36.68 -22.78 1.12
C ILE A 18 35.58 -22.42 0.08
N GLY A 19 34.69 -23.38 -0.15
CA GLY A 19 33.47 -23.13 -0.89
C GLY A 19 32.59 -22.13 -0.15
N ALA A 20 32.64 -20.87 -0.57
CA ALA A 20 31.65 -19.87 -0.17
C ALA A 20 30.30 -20.29 -0.74
N TRP A 21 29.49 -20.94 0.07
CA TRP A 21 28.08 -21.05 -0.19
C TRP A 21 27.48 -19.64 0.03
N SER A 22 27.48 -18.86 -1.04
CA SER A 22 26.62 -17.68 -1.13
C SER A 22 25.19 -18.19 -1.15
N GLY A 23 24.60 -18.35 0.02
CA GLY A 23 23.17 -18.52 0.17
C GLY A 23 22.52 -17.27 -0.42
N VAL A 24 22.05 -17.36 -1.66
CA VAL A 24 21.09 -16.43 -2.22
C VAL A 24 19.83 -16.65 -1.38
N ALA A 25 19.66 -15.84 -0.33
CA ALA A 25 18.36 -15.65 0.27
C ALA A 25 17.48 -15.08 -0.85
N ALA A 26 16.79 -15.97 -1.55
CA ALA A 26 15.65 -15.58 -2.36
C ALA A 26 14.70 -14.89 -1.39
N PHE A 27 14.71 -13.56 -1.39
CA PHE A 27 13.62 -12.79 -0.86
C PHE A 27 12.40 -13.27 -1.63
N GLU A 28 11.59 -14.12 -1.01
CA GLU A 28 10.24 -14.37 -1.44
C GLU A 28 9.48 -13.04 -1.31
N HIS A 29 9.70 -12.17 -2.31
CA HIS A 29 8.87 -10.99 -2.49
C HIS A 29 7.53 -11.46 -3.04
N GLY A 30 6.58 -11.59 -2.10
CA GLY A 30 5.18 -11.40 -2.40
C GLY A 30 4.56 -12.45 -3.30
N ARG A 31 4.07 -13.53 -2.69
CA ARG A 31 2.77 -14.03 -3.16
C ARG A 31 1.81 -12.86 -3.20
N PRO A 32 1.01 -12.76 -4.26
CA PRO A 32 0.17 -11.59 -4.45
C PRO A 32 -0.72 -11.39 -3.21
N GLN A 33 -0.57 -10.23 -2.57
CA GLN A 33 -1.37 -9.82 -1.40
C GLN A 33 -2.88 -9.82 -1.68
N ILE A 34 -3.29 -10.08 -2.92
CA ILE A 34 -4.70 -10.23 -3.31
C ILE A 34 -5.38 -11.35 -2.52
N GLU A 35 -4.70 -12.48 -2.28
CA GLU A 35 -5.27 -13.61 -1.53
C GLU A 35 -5.49 -13.29 -0.03
N ALA A 36 -4.78 -12.28 0.48
CA ALA A 36 -4.93 -11.81 1.85
C ALA A 36 -6.17 -10.92 2.04
N TRP A 37 -6.69 -10.34 0.95
CA TRP A 37 -7.81 -9.43 0.98
C TRP A 37 -9.12 -10.13 0.61
N GLN A 38 -10.08 -10.04 1.51
CA GLN A 38 -11.45 -10.51 1.28
C GLN A 38 -12.33 -9.32 0.92
N GLU A 39 -13.05 -9.41 -0.18
CA GLU A 39 -14.10 -8.43 -0.50
C GLU A 39 -15.28 -8.62 0.46
N ILE A 40 -15.74 -7.52 1.04
CA ILE A 40 -16.88 -7.47 1.96
C ILE A 40 -17.98 -6.57 1.38
N ALA A 41 -19.18 -6.69 1.92
CA ALA A 41 -20.27 -5.81 1.52
C ALA A 41 -19.93 -4.34 1.84
N TRP A 42 -20.32 -3.41 0.95
CA TRP A 42 -20.20 -1.98 1.20
C TRP A 42 -21.05 -1.58 2.41
N PRO A 43 -20.46 -1.11 3.52
CA PRO A 43 -21.20 -0.95 4.77
C PRO A 43 -21.91 0.41 4.92
N PHE A 44 -21.65 1.34 4.01
CA PHE A 44 -22.13 2.72 4.15
C PHE A 44 -23.46 2.93 3.41
N PRO A 45 -24.33 3.84 3.91
CA PRO A 45 -25.56 4.19 3.22
C PRO A 45 -25.25 4.90 1.88
N ARG A 46 -26.27 4.99 1.04
CA ARG A 46 -26.17 5.77 -0.20
C ARG A 46 -26.14 7.26 0.11
N ASP A 47 -25.20 7.97 -0.49
CA ASP A 47 -24.93 9.39 -0.28
C ASP A 47 -24.92 10.20 -1.59
N GLY A 48 -25.51 9.66 -2.65
CA GLY A 48 -25.52 10.27 -3.99
C GLY A 48 -24.39 9.80 -4.90
N TRP A 49 -23.35 9.16 -4.35
CA TRP A 49 -22.30 8.54 -5.14
C TRP A 49 -22.58 7.05 -5.38
N PRO A 50 -22.06 6.46 -6.46
CA PRO A 50 -22.08 5.01 -6.61
C PRO A 50 -21.46 4.32 -5.41
N ALA A 51 -22.04 3.18 -5.01
CA ALA A 51 -21.39 2.32 -4.03
C ALA A 51 -20.01 1.89 -4.54
N GLY A 52 -19.03 1.91 -3.63
CA GLY A 52 -17.69 1.43 -3.91
C GLY A 52 -17.54 -0.07 -3.68
N ARG A 53 -16.30 -0.50 -3.62
CA ARG A 53 -15.91 -1.83 -3.15
C ARG A 53 -15.24 -1.70 -1.80
N ALA A 54 -15.50 -2.66 -0.94
CA ALA A 54 -14.93 -2.74 0.39
C ALA A 54 -14.15 -4.05 0.55
N PHE A 55 -13.02 -3.97 1.24
CA PHE A 55 -12.11 -5.08 1.42
C PHE A 55 -11.61 -5.13 2.85
N ARG A 56 -11.33 -6.33 3.35
CA ARG A 56 -10.70 -6.55 4.65
C ARG A 56 -9.50 -7.46 4.50
N CYS A 57 -8.41 -7.10 5.18
CA CYS A 57 -7.24 -7.95 5.36
C CYS A 57 -7.02 -8.20 6.85
N SER A 58 -6.84 -9.46 7.24
CA SER A 58 -6.60 -9.82 8.65
C SER A 58 -5.16 -9.53 9.08
N GLY A 59 -4.97 -9.28 10.38
CA GLY A 59 -3.67 -8.99 10.97
C GLY A 59 -2.62 -10.07 10.75
N GLU A 60 -3.01 -11.33 10.64
CA GLU A 60 -2.09 -12.44 10.35
C GLU A 60 -1.36 -12.29 9.01
N LEU A 61 -2.01 -11.69 8.01
CA LEU A 61 -1.50 -11.54 6.66
C LEU A 61 -1.00 -10.13 6.36
N CYS A 62 -1.64 -9.12 6.95
CA CYS A 62 -1.32 -7.71 6.70
C CYS A 62 -0.55 -7.03 7.84
N GLY A 63 -0.24 -7.77 8.91
CA GLY A 63 0.42 -7.23 10.10
C GLY A 63 -0.49 -6.42 11.02
N ASP A 64 -1.70 -6.12 10.56
CA ASP A 64 -2.78 -5.46 11.30
C ASP A 64 -4.11 -5.74 10.60
N ASP A 65 -5.23 -5.65 11.33
CA ASP A 65 -6.55 -5.70 10.69
C ASP A 65 -6.79 -4.39 9.96
N VAL A 66 -6.88 -4.48 8.63
CA VAL A 66 -7.06 -3.32 7.76
C VAL A 66 -8.36 -3.47 6.97
N GLU A 67 -9.17 -2.44 6.98
CA GLU A 67 -10.31 -2.29 6.08
C GLU A 67 -10.02 -1.19 5.06
N LEU A 68 -10.38 -1.45 3.81
CA LEU A 68 -10.18 -0.54 2.70
C LEU A 68 -11.49 -0.35 1.94
N TYR A 69 -11.85 0.88 1.72
CA TYR A 69 -13.05 1.31 1.02
C TYR A 69 -12.64 2.15 -0.18
N VAL A 70 -13.06 1.75 -1.38
CA VAL A 70 -12.63 2.40 -2.63
C VAL A 70 -13.83 2.67 -3.50
N ARG A 71 -13.99 3.91 -4.00
CA ARG A 71 -15.05 4.26 -4.95
C ARG A 71 -14.66 5.35 -5.95
N PRO A 72 -15.24 5.34 -7.15
CA PRO A 72 -15.09 6.42 -8.10
C PRO A 72 -16.02 7.60 -7.75
N LYS A 73 -15.54 8.82 -7.95
CA LYS A 73 -16.32 10.06 -7.94
C LYS A 73 -16.18 10.72 -9.31
N ILE A 74 -17.12 10.41 -10.18
CA ILE A 74 -17.07 10.79 -11.59
C ILE A 74 -17.38 12.28 -11.77
N GLY A 75 -16.50 13.00 -12.50
CA GLY A 75 -16.66 14.42 -12.77
C GLY A 75 -16.41 15.33 -11.55
N PHE A 76 -15.70 14.86 -10.54
CA PHE A 76 -15.56 15.55 -9.26
C PHE A 76 -14.22 16.25 -9.05
N CYS A 77 -13.24 16.08 -9.92
CA CYS A 77 -11.97 16.77 -9.76
C CYS A 77 -11.79 17.95 -10.72
N ASN A 78 -10.84 18.80 -10.39
CA ASN A 78 -10.33 19.77 -11.35
C ASN A 78 -9.59 19.03 -12.46
N CYS A 79 -10.06 19.17 -13.71
CA CYS A 79 -9.51 18.44 -14.85
C CYS A 79 -8.03 18.78 -15.13
N ASP A 80 -7.60 19.98 -14.76
CA ASP A 80 -6.25 20.48 -15.03
C ASP A 80 -5.25 20.09 -13.92
N SER A 81 -5.63 20.26 -12.66
CA SER A 81 -4.74 20.01 -11.52
C SER A 81 -4.90 18.64 -10.85
N GLY A 82 -6.06 17.98 -11.10
CA GLY A 82 -6.37 16.73 -10.39
C GLY A 82 -6.41 16.94 -8.87
N VAL A 83 -5.74 16.07 -8.12
CA VAL A 83 -5.56 16.18 -6.67
C VAL A 83 -4.24 16.89 -6.39
N ALA A 84 -4.29 18.21 -6.19
CA ALA A 84 -3.12 19.06 -6.11
C ALA A 84 -2.50 19.14 -4.71
N ASP A 85 -3.32 19.15 -3.66
CA ASP A 85 -2.90 19.46 -2.29
C ASP A 85 -3.64 18.62 -1.23
N ASP A 86 -3.33 18.89 0.03
CA ASP A 86 -3.87 18.18 1.17
C ASP A 86 -5.33 18.55 1.45
N ASP A 87 -5.71 19.78 1.19
CA ASP A 87 -7.09 20.26 1.38
C ASP A 87 -8.05 19.51 0.44
N GLU A 88 -7.56 19.18 -0.76
CA GLU A 88 -8.31 18.35 -1.70
C GLU A 88 -8.54 16.95 -1.14
N VAL A 89 -7.49 16.32 -0.58
CA VAL A 89 -7.63 14.98 0.04
C VAL A 89 -8.59 15.03 1.22
N ASP A 90 -8.46 16.02 2.10
CA ASP A 90 -9.32 16.20 3.28
C ASP A 90 -10.80 16.32 2.87
N ARG A 91 -11.07 16.98 1.74
CA ARG A 91 -12.40 17.21 1.21
C ARG A 91 -13.03 16.01 0.54
N VAL A 92 -12.22 15.14 -0.12
CA VAL A 92 -12.75 14.09 -1.00
C VAL A 92 -12.63 12.68 -0.47
N ALA A 93 -11.74 12.41 0.52
CA ALA A 93 -11.32 11.07 0.89
C ALA A 93 -12.33 10.25 1.71
N ASP A 94 -13.57 10.70 1.86
CA ASP A 94 -14.65 9.93 2.52
C ASP A 94 -14.38 9.51 3.97
N LEU A 95 -13.53 10.23 4.69
CA LEU A 95 -13.22 9.96 6.09
C LEU A 95 -14.44 10.07 7.00
N ASP A 96 -15.38 10.94 6.64
CA ASP A 96 -16.65 11.18 7.33
C ASP A 96 -17.58 9.97 7.32
N LEU A 97 -17.44 9.06 6.36
CA LEU A 97 -18.17 7.79 6.36
C LEU A 97 -17.75 6.89 7.54
N MET A 98 -16.53 7.03 8.03
CA MET A 98 -15.96 6.20 9.09
C MET A 98 -16.02 6.88 10.45
N SER A 99 -15.72 8.17 10.50
CA SER A 99 -15.81 8.99 11.70
C SER A 99 -15.98 10.46 11.32
N GLN A 100 -16.90 11.14 11.96
CA GLN A 100 -17.04 12.60 11.82
C GLN A 100 -15.94 13.37 12.56
N ARG A 101 -15.08 12.69 13.32
CA ARG A 101 -13.96 13.26 14.06
C ARG A 101 -12.67 12.62 13.64
N PHE A 102 -11.98 13.31 12.75
CA PHE A 102 -10.67 12.91 12.27
C PHE A 102 -9.69 14.08 12.36
N THR A 103 -8.42 13.77 12.54
CA THR A 103 -7.34 14.75 12.64
C THR A 103 -6.20 14.32 11.73
N PRO A 104 -5.74 15.19 10.82
CA PRO A 104 -4.54 14.91 10.03
C PRO A 104 -3.33 14.74 10.94
N LEU A 105 -2.46 13.75 10.64
CA LEU A 105 -1.26 13.45 11.42
C LEU A 105 -0.04 14.21 10.89
N GLU A 106 0.11 14.28 9.60
CA GLU A 106 1.26 14.88 8.92
C GLU A 106 0.84 15.44 7.54
N PRO A 107 1.71 16.26 6.93
CA PRO A 107 1.51 16.66 5.54
C PRO A 107 1.39 15.44 4.62
N GLY A 108 0.48 15.54 3.68
CA GLY A 108 0.25 14.49 2.70
C GLY A 108 1.43 14.33 1.74
N LYS A 109 1.46 13.19 1.07
CA LYS A 109 2.51 12.81 0.12
C LYS A 109 1.91 12.59 -1.26
N ALA A 110 2.63 13.00 -2.30
CA ALA A 110 2.28 12.64 -3.66
C ALA A 110 2.38 11.12 -3.83
N VAL A 111 1.39 10.53 -4.48
CA VAL A 111 1.36 9.10 -4.81
C VAL A 111 0.98 8.90 -6.26
N ARG A 112 1.26 7.70 -6.77
CA ARG A 112 0.81 7.26 -8.08
C ARG A 112 0.32 5.83 -7.98
N ILE A 113 -0.89 5.57 -8.45
CA ILE A 113 -1.46 4.23 -8.54
C ILE A 113 -1.70 3.96 -10.03
N ALA A 114 -0.99 2.99 -10.60
CA ALA A 114 -0.87 2.83 -12.04
C ALA A 114 -0.41 4.13 -12.74
N ASP A 115 -1.19 4.64 -13.69
CA ASP A 115 -0.94 5.92 -14.39
C ASP A 115 -1.60 7.13 -13.71
N MET A 116 -2.32 6.94 -12.61
CA MET A 116 -3.11 7.96 -11.93
C MET A 116 -2.28 8.69 -10.86
N PRO A 117 -1.97 9.97 -11.04
CA PRO A 117 -1.35 10.79 -10.00
C PRO A 117 -2.36 11.17 -8.92
N GLY A 118 -1.88 11.45 -7.73
CA GLY A 118 -2.72 11.90 -6.63
C GLY A 118 -1.94 12.12 -5.34
N ARG A 119 -2.67 12.11 -4.24
CA ARG A 119 -2.11 12.32 -2.89
C ARG A 119 -2.67 11.31 -1.90
N LEU A 120 -1.88 11.13 -0.85
CA LEU A 120 -2.19 10.32 0.30
C LEU A 120 -1.91 11.13 1.56
N ARG A 121 -2.81 11.06 2.54
CA ARG A 121 -2.63 11.68 3.86
C ARG A 121 -3.07 10.74 4.97
N GLY A 122 -2.30 10.73 6.07
CA GLY A 122 -2.61 9.96 7.28
C GLY A 122 -3.47 10.74 8.25
N TYR A 123 -4.36 10.04 8.97
CA TYR A 123 -5.28 10.60 9.94
C TYR A 123 -5.40 9.74 11.18
N GLU A 124 -5.77 10.36 12.28
CA GLU A 124 -6.32 9.71 13.46
C GLU A 124 -7.84 9.85 13.43
N LEU A 125 -8.56 8.74 13.49
CA LEU A 125 -10.02 8.71 13.64
C LEU A 125 -10.37 8.52 15.11
N LYS A 126 -11.34 9.28 15.62
CA LYS A 126 -11.97 9.03 16.92
C LYS A 126 -13.31 8.34 16.70
N MET A 127 -13.35 7.06 16.97
CA MET A 127 -14.55 6.24 16.77
C MET A 127 -15.65 6.55 17.79
N SER A 128 -16.88 6.16 17.50
CA SER A 128 -18.05 6.41 18.36
C SER A 128 -17.95 5.75 19.74
N ASN A 129 -17.26 4.60 19.81
CA ASN A 129 -16.98 3.88 21.06
C ASN A 129 -15.82 4.48 21.87
N GLY A 130 -15.21 5.57 21.39
CA GLY A 130 -14.07 6.24 21.99
C GLY A 130 -12.70 5.69 21.63
N SER A 131 -12.62 4.58 20.88
CA SER A 131 -11.34 4.06 20.37
C SER A 131 -10.74 5.00 19.32
N ARG A 132 -9.42 4.86 19.10
CA ARG A 132 -8.70 5.57 18.06
C ARG A 132 -8.22 4.58 17.01
N HIS A 133 -8.41 4.92 15.77
CA HIS A 133 -7.89 4.15 14.64
C HIS A 133 -6.99 5.05 13.80
N ALA A 134 -5.94 4.47 13.25
CA ALA A 134 -5.22 5.11 12.17
C ALA A 134 -6.01 4.96 10.87
N ALA A 135 -6.03 6.01 10.08
CA ALA A 135 -6.60 5.97 8.75
C ALA A 135 -5.69 6.63 7.74
N VAL A 136 -5.92 6.30 6.48
CA VAL A 136 -5.23 6.89 5.34
C VAL A 136 -6.26 7.22 4.28
N GLY A 137 -6.36 8.50 3.94
CA GLY A 137 -7.11 8.97 2.79
C GLY A 137 -6.21 9.00 1.56
N ILE A 138 -6.69 8.44 0.47
CA ILE A 138 -6.00 8.40 -0.82
C ILE A 138 -6.97 8.94 -1.86
N ALA A 139 -6.51 9.90 -2.65
CA ALA A 139 -7.25 10.38 -3.79
C ALA A 139 -6.33 10.43 -5.01
N VAL A 140 -6.71 9.76 -6.08
CA VAL A 140 -6.01 9.77 -7.36
C VAL A 140 -6.96 10.22 -8.47
N SER A 141 -6.43 10.89 -9.48
CA SER A 141 -7.22 11.46 -10.56
C SER A 141 -6.86 10.87 -11.91
N ARG A 142 -7.87 10.76 -12.76
CA ARG A 142 -7.71 10.47 -14.18
C ARG A 142 -8.64 11.36 -14.97
N ARG A 143 -8.06 12.31 -15.69
CA ARG A 143 -8.84 13.39 -16.34
C ARG A 143 -9.65 14.19 -15.29
N CYS A 144 -10.96 14.23 -15.42
CA CYS A 144 -11.87 14.94 -14.49
C CYS A 144 -12.51 14.01 -13.43
N ASP A 145 -12.09 12.75 -13.37
CA ASP A 145 -12.65 11.76 -12.45
C ASP A 145 -11.68 11.49 -11.32
N LEU A 146 -12.22 11.28 -10.11
CA LEU A 146 -11.46 10.83 -8.95
C LEU A 146 -11.73 9.36 -8.66
N LEU A 147 -10.71 8.69 -8.17
CA LEU A 147 -10.88 7.52 -7.34
C LEU A 147 -10.44 7.90 -5.94
N VAL A 148 -11.32 7.69 -4.98
CA VAL A 148 -11.01 7.88 -3.58
C VAL A 148 -10.95 6.54 -2.86
N ALA A 149 -10.01 6.42 -1.93
CA ALA A 149 -9.89 5.27 -1.07
C ALA A 149 -9.61 5.72 0.37
N VAL A 150 -10.25 5.04 1.31
CA VAL A 150 -9.95 5.17 2.73
C VAL A 150 -9.58 3.82 3.28
N ALA A 151 -8.41 3.72 3.89
CA ALA A 151 -8.02 2.55 4.66
C ALA A 151 -8.00 2.90 6.14
N GLN A 152 -8.42 1.99 7.00
CA GLN A 152 -8.31 2.12 8.46
C GLN A 152 -7.76 0.84 9.09
N GLY A 153 -7.13 1.00 10.23
CA GLY A 153 -6.62 -0.10 11.05
C GLY A 153 -6.31 0.34 12.47
N THR A 154 -5.99 -0.61 13.34
CA THR A 154 -5.63 -0.35 14.73
C THR A 154 -4.15 -0.02 14.91
N GLY A 155 -3.32 -0.32 13.91
CA GLY A 155 -1.89 -0.06 13.89
C GLY A 155 -1.50 1.36 13.50
N ALA A 156 -0.22 1.56 13.18
CA ALA A 156 0.27 2.87 12.75
C ALA A 156 -0.17 3.21 11.31
N ALA A 157 -0.47 4.49 11.05
CA ALA A 157 -0.90 4.98 9.74
C ALA A 157 0.07 4.59 8.60
N ALA A 158 1.37 4.54 8.88
CA ALA A 158 2.37 4.11 7.89
C ALA A 158 2.20 2.63 7.47
N GLY A 159 1.85 1.75 8.42
CA GLY A 159 1.53 0.34 8.13
C GLY A 159 0.27 0.21 7.30
N VAL A 160 -0.81 0.87 7.72
CA VAL A 160 -2.10 0.92 6.98
C VAL A 160 -1.89 1.45 5.56
N SER A 161 -1.11 2.53 5.41
CA SER A 161 -0.77 3.13 4.12
C SER A 161 -0.08 2.15 3.18
N ARG A 162 0.97 1.48 3.67
CA ARG A 162 1.74 0.53 2.86
C ARG A 162 0.85 -0.60 2.35
N VAL A 163 0.11 -1.24 3.25
CA VAL A 163 -0.76 -2.38 2.92
C VAL A 163 -1.86 -1.98 1.93
N ALA A 164 -2.47 -0.79 2.11
CA ALA A 164 -3.48 -0.27 1.20
C ALA A 164 -2.91 0.04 -0.19
N LEU A 165 -1.76 0.70 -0.28
CA LEU A 165 -1.12 1.04 -1.55
C LEU A 165 -0.69 -0.21 -2.32
N ASP A 166 -0.11 -1.20 -1.64
CA ASP A 166 0.31 -2.46 -2.25
C ASP A 166 -0.90 -3.20 -2.87
N PHE A 167 -2.04 -3.20 -2.19
CA PHE A 167 -3.28 -3.80 -2.72
C PHE A 167 -3.85 -3.00 -3.90
N LEU A 168 -3.93 -1.68 -3.79
CA LEU A 168 -4.44 -0.82 -4.86
C LEU A 168 -3.59 -0.89 -6.14
N ALA A 169 -2.30 -1.18 -6.01
CA ALA A 169 -1.37 -1.34 -7.12
C ALA A 169 -1.49 -2.70 -7.84
N THR A 170 -2.30 -3.63 -7.32
CA THR A 170 -2.48 -4.94 -7.96
C THR A 170 -3.22 -4.82 -9.29
N ASP A 171 -2.90 -5.66 -10.26
CA ASP A 171 -3.49 -5.63 -11.61
C ASP A 171 -5.02 -5.72 -11.60
N ALA A 172 -5.58 -6.59 -10.75
CA ALA A 172 -7.02 -6.78 -10.67
C ALA A 172 -7.75 -5.52 -10.19
N VAL A 173 -7.22 -4.89 -9.14
CA VAL A 173 -7.78 -3.67 -8.57
C VAL A 173 -7.57 -2.50 -9.53
N THR A 174 -6.38 -2.34 -10.08
CA THR A 174 -6.06 -1.30 -11.06
C THR A 174 -6.95 -1.37 -12.31
N LYS A 175 -7.19 -2.56 -12.85
CA LYS A 175 -8.12 -2.76 -13.99
C LYS A 175 -9.54 -2.33 -13.62
N TRP A 176 -10.03 -2.75 -12.46
CA TRP A 176 -11.34 -2.34 -12.00
C TRP A 176 -11.43 -0.82 -11.81
N MET A 177 -10.47 -0.19 -11.14
CA MET A 177 -10.44 1.26 -10.93
C MET A 177 -10.47 2.03 -12.25
N THR A 178 -9.64 1.62 -13.20
CA THR A 178 -9.57 2.23 -14.53
C THR A 178 -10.89 2.10 -15.28
N SER A 179 -11.53 0.92 -15.22
CA SER A 179 -12.84 0.67 -15.83
C SER A 179 -13.94 1.50 -15.19
N ALA A 180 -13.94 1.62 -13.86
CA ALA A 180 -14.93 2.38 -13.10
C ALA A 180 -14.90 3.89 -13.42
N MET A 181 -13.71 4.43 -13.78
CA MET A 181 -13.54 5.83 -14.19
C MET A 181 -13.61 6.06 -15.70
N GLY A 182 -13.47 5.01 -16.52
CA GLY A 182 -13.38 5.12 -17.99
C GLY A 182 -14.68 4.84 -18.73
N GLY A 183 -15.79 4.60 -18.06
CA GLY A 183 -17.05 4.13 -18.64
C GLY A 183 -17.88 5.17 -19.43
N ARG A 184 -17.22 6.20 -20.01
CA ARG A 184 -17.87 7.15 -20.94
C ARG A 184 -17.09 7.32 -22.21
#